data_67fa5f2994de21dac5669370a9b2a0f4
#
_entry.id   67fa5f2994de21dac5669370a9b2a0f4
#
_cell.length_a   1.000
_cell.length_b   1.000
_cell.length_c   1.000
_cell.angle_alpha   90.00
_cell.angle_beta   90.00
_cell.angle_gamma   90.00
#
_symmetry.space_group_name_H-M   'P 1'
#
loop_
_entity.id
_entity.type
_entity.pdbx_description
1 polymer ?
#
loop_
_entity_poly.entity_id
_entity_poly.type
_entity_poly.pdbx_seq_one_letter_code
_entity_poly.pdbx_strand_id
1 'polypeptide(L)'
;MQPESTGTLTAEQIKATASTIIDQQSPDGMILWFPNGHSDTWNHTEAAMALSAAGFIEPAELAYQWLAKNQRPDGSWHHYYLSNAIEDAKVDTNCCAYVATGVWHHYLTTGNDVFLKELWPMVKRALDFVVGHQTASGHIPWAIHTSGTAWSYSLVTGSSSIYHSLRCGLAIALHLGTDQPEWEFAAVRLSNL
;
A
#
# COMPACT_ATOMS: atom_id res chain seq x y z
N MET A 1 0.23 -7.21 22.64
CA MET A 1 -0.48 -6.38 23.63
C MET A 1 -1.59 -5.67 22.88
N GLN A 2 -2.85 -6.01 23.12
CA GLN A 2 -3.95 -5.28 22.48
C GLN A 2 -4.06 -3.90 23.12
N PRO A 3 -4.24 -2.81 22.35
CA PRO A 3 -4.47 -1.51 22.93
C PRO A 3 -5.77 -1.56 23.75
N GLU A 4 -5.68 -1.27 25.05
CA GLU A 4 -6.86 -0.93 25.82
C GLU A 4 -7.42 0.38 25.24
N SER A 5 -8.53 0.26 24.49
CA SER A 5 -9.18 1.45 23.96
C SER A 5 -9.86 2.19 25.12
N THR A 6 -9.27 3.28 25.56
CA THR A 6 -9.94 4.30 26.38
C THR A 6 -10.97 5.09 25.57
N GLY A 7 -11.35 4.62 24.40
CA GLY A 7 -12.11 5.32 23.39
C GLY A 7 -13.44 4.66 23.04
N THR A 8 -14.00 5.07 21.94
CA THR A 8 -15.37 4.90 21.48
C THR A 8 -15.76 3.46 21.12
N LEU A 9 -14.79 2.53 20.89
CA LEU A 9 -15.05 1.17 20.44
C LEU A 9 -14.51 0.12 21.43
N THR A 10 -15.28 -0.95 21.65
CA THR A 10 -14.84 -2.12 22.42
C THR A 10 -14.01 -3.06 21.54
N ALA A 11 -13.25 -3.98 22.20
CA ALA A 11 -12.50 -5.01 21.47
C ALA A 11 -13.40 -5.92 20.63
N GLU A 12 -14.62 -6.21 21.10
CA GLU A 12 -15.62 -6.98 20.36
C GLU A 12 -16.10 -6.23 19.10
N GLN A 13 -16.31 -4.92 19.20
CA GLN A 13 -16.70 -4.09 18.06
C GLN A 13 -15.60 -4.02 17.02
N ILE A 14 -14.33 -3.87 17.44
CA ILE A 14 -13.16 -3.89 16.52
C ILE A 14 -13.10 -5.24 15.80
N LYS A 15 -13.21 -6.36 16.52
CA LYS A 15 -13.20 -7.70 15.93
C LYS A 15 -14.37 -7.94 14.99
N ALA A 16 -15.57 -7.51 15.37
CA ALA A 16 -16.74 -7.63 14.51
C ALA A 16 -16.56 -6.87 13.20
N THR A 17 -16.04 -5.64 13.27
CA THR A 17 -15.73 -4.85 12.07
C THR A 17 -14.67 -5.55 11.20
N ALA A 18 -13.58 -6.03 11.79
CA ALA A 18 -12.55 -6.75 11.04
C ALA A 18 -13.08 -8.05 10.41
N SER A 19 -14.03 -8.75 11.07
CA SER A 19 -14.68 -9.92 10.47
C SER A 19 -15.47 -9.58 9.20
N THR A 20 -16.09 -8.39 9.12
CA THR A 20 -16.76 -7.97 7.88
C THR A 20 -15.78 -7.71 6.73
N ILE A 21 -14.53 -7.35 7.03
CA ILE A 21 -13.47 -7.24 6.02
C ILE A 21 -13.09 -8.64 5.51
N ILE A 22 -12.96 -9.62 6.42
CA ILE A 22 -12.67 -11.02 6.05
C ILE A 22 -13.76 -11.58 5.14
N ASP A 23 -15.03 -11.26 5.39
CA ASP A 23 -16.15 -11.69 4.55
C ASP A 23 -16.07 -11.15 3.10
N GLN A 24 -15.29 -10.09 2.87
CA GLN A 24 -15.02 -9.53 1.55
C GLN A 24 -13.71 -10.05 0.95
N GLN A 25 -12.94 -10.83 1.68
CA GLN A 25 -11.67 -11.38 1.19
C GLN A 25 -11.89 -12.63 0.36
N SER A 26 -11.38 -12.62 -0.86
CA SER A 26 -11.39 -13.79 -1.73
C SER A 26 -10.37 -14.84 -1.27
N PRO A 27 -10.51 -16.12 -1.69
CA PRO A 27 -9.59 -17.19 -1.29
C PRO A 27 -8.13 -16.95 -1.67
N ASP A 28 -7.85 -16.10 -2.67
CA ASP A 28 -6.49 -15.73 -3.07
C ASP A 28 -5.96 -14.48 -2.36
N GLY A 29 -6.76 -13.88 -1.46
CA GLY A 29 -6.36 -12.79 -0.60
C GLY A 29 -6.85 -11.40 -1.00
N MET A 30 -7.46 -11.21 -2.19
CA MET A 30 -7.99 -9.92 -2.62
C MET A 30 -9.15 -9.49 -1.71
N ILE A 31 -9.12 -8.25 -1.23
CA ILE A 31 -10.20 -7.68 -0.42
C ILE A 31 -11.02 -6.72 -1.28
N LEU A 32 -12.30 -7.00 -1.42
CA LEU A 32 -13.25 -6.18 -2.19
C LEU A 32 -13.79 -5.02 -1.34
N TRP A 33 -14.17 -3.91 -1.95
CA TRP A 33 -14.83 -2.79 -1.29
C TRP A 33 -16.19 -3.18 -0.72
N PHE A 34 -16.93 -4.02 -1.44
CA PHE A 34 -18.25 -4.54 -1.09
C PHE A 34 -18.50 -5.85 -1.86
N PRO A 35 -19.52 -6.64 -1.50
CA PRO A 35 -19.80 -7.93 -2.17
C PRO A 35 -19.90 -7.79 -3.68
N ASN A 36 -19.10 -8.55 -4.42
CA ASN A 36 -18.99 -8.52 -5.89
C ASN A 36 -18.52 -7.17 -6.47
N GLY A 37 -17.97 -6.30 -5.65
CA GLY A 37 -17.39 -5.03 -6.06
C GLY A 37 -15.97 -5.15 -6.57
N HIS A 38 -15.33 -4.02 -6.74
CA HIS A 38 -13.93 -3.94 -7.12
C HIS A 38 -12.98 -3.86 -5.91
N SER A 39 -11.70 -3.96 -6.18
CA SER A 39 -10.60 -3.70 -5.26
C SER A 39 -9.60 -2.76 -5.93
N ASP A 40 -8.90 -1.96 -5.15
CA ASP A 40 -7.70 -1.21 -5.53
C ASP A 40 -6.61 -1.40 -4.47
N THR A 41 -5.38 -1.06 -4.80
CA THR A 41 -4.24 -1.28 -3.90
C THR A 41 -4.27 -0.40 -2.65
N TRP A 42 -4.93 0.77 -2.69
CA TRP A 42 -5.07 1.65 -1.52
C TRP A 42 -6.03 1.04 -0.48
N ASN A 43 -7.30 0.87 -0.86
CA ASN A 43 -8.32 0.35 0.07
C ASN A 43 -8.02 -1.08 0.52
N HIS A 44 -7.44 -1.89 -0.37
CA HIS A 44 -6.94 -3.22 -0.04
C HIS A 44 -5.85 -3.17 1.06
N THR A 45 -4.89 -2.24 0.95
CA THR A 45 -3.83 -2.05 1.96
C THR A 45 -4.42 -1.54 3.29
N GLU A 46 -5.35 -0.59 3.25
CA GLU A 46 -6.06 -0.11 4.46
C GLU A 46 -6.81 -1.25 5.18
N ALA A 47 -7.50 -2.09 4.41
CA ALA A 47 -8.18 -3.26 4.95
C ALA A 47 -7.20 -4.25 5.58
N ALA A 48 -6.06 -4.53 4.94
CA ALA A 48 -5.00 -5.38 5.50
C ALA A 48 -4.39 -4.79 6.79
N MET A 49 -4.21 -3.47 6.85
CA MET A 49 -3.77 -2.77 8.06
C MET A 49 -4.80 -2.91 9.19
N ALA A 50 -6.10 -2.76 8.89
CA ALA A 50 -7.18 -2.94 9.85
C ALA A 50 -7.23 -4.38 10.39
N LEU A 51 -7.07 -5.39 9.53
CA LEU A 51 -6.95 -6.79 9.92
C LEU A 51 -5.76 -7.02 10.86
N SER A 52 -4.58 -6.48 10.52
CA SER A 52 -3.38 -6.57 11.36
C SER A 52 -3.63 -5.96 12.75
N ALA A 53 -4.20 -4.75 12.81
CA ALA A 53 -4.50 -4.05 14.05
C ALA A 53 -5.53 -4.78 14.92
N ALA A 54 -6.48 -5.48 14.31
CA ALA A 54 -7.49 -6.29 15.00
C ALA A 54 -6.97 -7.68 15.43
N GLY A 55 -5.74 -8.06 15.06
CA GLY A 55 -5.10 -9.33 15.40
C GLY A 55 -5.43 -10.48 14.42
N PHE A 56 -6.03 -10.19 13.28
CA PHE A 56 -6.27 -11.17 12.20
C PHE A 56 -5.05 -11.21 11.25
N ILE A 57 -3.95 -11.79 11.76
CA ILE A 57 -2.64 -11.73 11.10
C ILE A 57 -2.63 -12.54 9.79
N GLU A 58 -3.11 -13.78 9.80
CA GLU A 58 -3.12 -14.64 8.60
C GLU A 58 -3.94 -14.03 7.44
N PRO A 59 -5.16 -13.51 7.64
CA PRO A 59 -5.87 -12.78 6.59
C PRO A 59 -5.14 -11.52 6.09
N ALA A 60 -4.48 -10.77 6.99
CA ALA A 60 -3.68 -9.62 6.59
C ALA A 60 -2.47 -10.02 5.73
N GLU A 61 -1.73 -11.05 6.13
CA GLU A 61 -0.59 -11.56 5.35
C GLU A 61 -1.04 -12.08 3.97
N LEU A 62 -2.18 -12.78 3.91
CA LEU A 62 -2.76 -13.24 2.65
C LEU A 62 -3.08 -12.06 1.70
N ALA A 63 -3.56 -10.94 2.24
CA ALA A 63 -3.80 -9.72 1.47
C ALA A 63 -2.50 -9.14 0.89
N TYR A 64 -1.43 -9.04 1.68
CA TYR A 64 -0.12 -8.59 1.18
C TYR A 64 0.50 -9.56 0.16
N GLN A 65 0.31 -10.86 0.33
CA GLN A 65 0.74 -11.86 -0.66
C GLN A 65 -0.01 -11.70 -1.99
N TRP A 66 -1.31 -11.35 -1.95
CA TRP A 66 -2.06 -11.01 -3.16
C TRP A 66 -1.44 -9.80 -3.88
N LEU A 67 -1.08 -8.74 -3.15
CA LEU A 67 -0.37 -7.58 -3.73
C LEU A 67 0.94 -8.00 -4.40
N ALA A 68 1.76 -8.79 -3.71
CA ALA A 68 3.04 -9.26 -4.24
C ALA A 68 2.88 -10.08 -5.52
N LYS A 69 1.87 -10.96 -5.56
CA LYS A 69 1.56 -11.83 -6.71
C LYS A 69 1.04 -11.05 -7.92
N ASN A 70 0.27 -9.98 -7.69
CA ASN A 70 -0.38 -9.20 -8.72
C ASN A 70 0.38 -7.91 -9.11
N GLN A 71 1.58 -7.71 -8.55
CA GLN A 71 2.45 -6.60 -8.94
C GLN A 71 2.92 -6.79 -10.37
N ARG A 72 2.79 -5.75 -11.19
CA ARG A 72 3.28 -5.72 -12.56
C ARG A 72 4.81 -5.71 -12.62
N PRO A 73 5.41 -6.12 -13.76
CA PRO A 73 6.88 -6.12 -13.91
C PRO A 73 7.53 -4.76 -13.69
N ASP A 74 6.81 -3.65 -13.97
CA ASP A 74 7.27 -2.29 -13.75
C ASP A 74 7.19 -1.82 -12.27
N GLY A 75 6.64 -2.64 -11.37
CA GLY A 75 6.48 -2.33 -9.96
C GLY A 75 5.12 -1.73 -9.58
N SER A 76 4.26 -1.46 -10.56
CA SER A 76 2.94 -0.86 -10.35
C SER A 76 1.82 -1.90 -10.21
N TRP A 77 0.60 -1.41 -10.01
CA TRP A 77 -0.65 -2.16 -10.12
C TRP A 77 -1.63 -1.39 -11.00
N HIS A 78 -2.61 -2.11 -11.56
CA HIS A 78 -3.78 -1.48 -12.17
C HIS A 78 -4.62 -0.77 -11.11
N HIS A 79 -5.38 0.24 -11.52
CA HIS A 79 -6.17 1.03 -10.59
C HIS A 79 -7.29 0.22 -9.94
N TYR A 80 -8.12 -0.48 -10.74
CA TYR A 80 -9.19 -1.32 -10.23
C TYR A 80 -9.16 -2.75 -10.76
N TYR A 81 -9.44 -3.68 -9.85
CA TYR A 81 -9.57 -5.11 -10.11
C TYR A 81 -10.98 -5.58 -9.76
N LEU A 82 -11.54 -6.46 -10.59
CA LEU A 82 -12.64 -7.34 -10.26
C LEU A 82 -12.10 -8.74 -9.96
N SER A 83 -12.92 -9.63 -9.42
CA SER A 83 -12.49 -10.99 -9.05
C SER A 83 -11.81 -11.77 -10.19
N ASN A 84 -12.16 -11.50 -11.44
CA ASN A 84 -11.63 -12.22 -12.61
C ASN A 84 -11.18 -11.30 -13.75
N ALA A 85 -11.07 -9.99 -13.53
CA ALA A 85 -10.74 -9.03 -14.58
C ALA A 85 -10.06 -7.77 -14.02
N ILE A 86 -9.42 -7.02 -14.89
CA ILE A 86 -9.01 -5.64 -14.65
C ILE A 86 -10.16 -4.75 -15.07
N GLU A 87 -10.71 -3.95 -14.14
CA GLU A 87 -11.79 -3.01 -14.42
C GLU A 87 -11.25 -1.68 -14.97
N ASP A 88 -10.18 -1.15 -14.36
CA ASP A 88 -9.51 0.06 -14.83
C ASP A 88 -7.99 -0.18 -14.87
N ALA A 89 -7.44 -0.19 -16.06
CA ALA A 89 -6.04 -0.55 -16.30
C ALA A 89 -5.06 0.63 -16.16
N LYS A 90 -5.54 1.88 -15.89
CA LYS A 90 -4.62 2.96 -15.56
C LYS A 90 -3.87 2.66 -14.27
N VAL A 91 -2.85 3.42 -13.96
CA VAL A 91 -2.06 3.29 -12.73
C VAL A 91 -2.23 4.56 -11.90
N ASP A 92 -2.57 4.44 -10.62
CA ASP A 92 -2.53 5.52 -9.64
C ASP A 92 -1.21 5.43 -8.85
N THR A 93 -0.38 6.46 -8.93
CA THR A 93 0.96 6.46 -8.32
C THR A 93 0.91 6.44 -6.80
N ASN A 94 -0.09 7.12 -6.21
CA ASN A 94 -0.31 7.13 -4.79
C ASN A 94 -0.72 5.75 -4.27
N CYS A 95 -1.66 5.09 -4.94
CA CYS A 95 -2.08 3.73 -4.59
C CYS A 95 -0.88 2.76 -4.63
N CYS A 96 0.00 2.89 -5.62
CA CYS A 96 1.22 2.07 -5.70
C CYS A 96 2.19 2.34 -4.55
N ALA A 97 2.41 3.60 -4.17
CA ALA A 97 3.31 3.96 -3.08
C ALA A 97 2.78 3.48 -1.72
N TYR A 98 1.46 3.52 -1.51
CA TYR A 98 0.82 3.28 -0.23
C TYR A 98 1.04 1.87 0.34
N VAL A 99 1.36 0.92 -0.51
CA VAL A 99 1.74 -0.44 -0.11
C VAL A 99 2.92 -0.45 0.87
N ALA A 100 3.87 0.50 0.73
CA ALA A 100 4.98 0.64 1.68
C ALA A 100 4.51 1.04 3.09
N THR A 101 3.50 1.91 3.19
CA THR A 101 2.86 2.28 4.46
C THR A 101 2.22 1.05 5.13
N GLY A 102 1.47 0.26 4.37
CA GLY A 102 0.83 -0.94 4.90
C GLY A 102 1.82 -1.98 5.38
N VAL A 103 2.85 -2.27 4.60
CA VAL A 103 3.88 -3.25 4.98
C VAL A 103 4.64 -2.81 6.23
N TRP A 104 4.99 -1.52 6.35
CA TRP A 104 5.63 -1.00 7.56
C TRP A 104 4.69 -1.07 8.77
N HIS A 105 3.42 -0.71 8.61
CA HIS A 105 2.41 -0.84 9.67
C HIS A 105 2.27 -2.29 10.14
N HIS A 106 2.20 -3.25 9.21
CA HIS A 106 2.11 -4.66 9.54
C HIS A 106 3.33 -5.12 10.36
N TYR A 107 4.54 -4.72 9.94
CA TYR A 107 5.76 -5.01 10.68
C TYR A 107 5.73 -4.42 12.10
N LEU A 108 5.35 -3.16 12.26
CA LEU A 108 5.24 -2.52 13.57
C LEU A 108 4.22 -3.20 14.49
N THR A 109 3.19 -3.81 13.91
CA THR A 109 2.13 -4.52 14.65
C THR A 109 2.56 -5.93 15.05
N THR A 110 3.32 -6.63 14.19
CA THR A 110 3.62 -8.06 14.36
C THR A 110 5.04 -8.36 14.81
N GLY A 111 5.99 -7.49 14.46
CA GLY A 111 7.43 -7.75 14.62
C GLY A 111 7.95 -8.87 13.70
N ASN A 112 7.22 -9.24 12.64
CA ASN A 112 7.58 -10.36 11.77
C ASN A 112 8.64 -9.96 10.73
N ASP A 113 9.91 -10.06 11.10
CA ASP A 113 11.07 -9.80 10.24
C ASP A 113 11.12 -10.69 8.99
N VAL A 114 10.63 -11.92 9.10
CA VAL A 114 10.68 -12.87 7.98
C VAL A 114 9.72 -12.39 6.90
N PHE A 115 8.49 -12.05 7.26
CA PHE A 115 7.48 -11.55 6.34
C PHE A 115 7.86 -10.18 5.77
N LEU A 116 8.45 -9.29 6.58
CA LEU A 116 8.98 -8.00 6.09
C LEU A 116 10.02 -8.21 4.98
N LYS A 117 10.97 -9.13 5.16
CA LYS A 117 11.99 -9.46 4.16
C LYS A 117 11.40 -10.08 2.90
N GLU A 118 10.37 -10.90 3.04
CA GLU A 118 9.64 -11.49 1.91
C GLU A 118 8.98 -10.41 1.04
N LEU A 119 8.36 -9.40 1.68
CA LEU A 119 7.66 -8.32 0.99
C LEU A 119 8.57 -7.18 0.50
N TRP A 120 9.81 -7.10 0.98
CA TRP A 120 10.74 -6.04 0.62
C TRP A 120 10.93 -5.84 -0.90
N PRO A 121 11.09 -6.90 -1.72
CA PRO A 121 11.22 -6.73 -3.17
C PRO A 121 10.00 -6.07 -3.81
N MET A 122 8.79 -6.33 -3.30
CA MET A 122 7.54 -5.71 -3.75
C MET A 122 7.53 -4.22 -3.42
N VAL A 123 7.81 -3.87 -2.15
CA VAL A 123 7.87 -2.47 -1.69
C VAL A 123 8.91 -1.69 -2.50
N LYS A 124 10.10 -2.29 -2.68
CA LYS A 124 11.17 -1.64 -3.41
C LYS A 124 10.77 -1.31 -4.85
N ARG A 125 10.22 -2.26 -5.59
CA ARG A 125 9.77 -2.02 -6.98
C ARG A 125 8.66 -0.97 -7.04
N ALA A 126 7.73 -0.98 -6.08
CA ALA A 126 6.64 -0.01 -6.02
C ALA A 126 7.15 1.43 -5.85
N LEU A 127 8.06 1.65 -4.91
CA LEU A 127 8.62 2.98 -4.66
C LEU A 127 9.59 3.42 -5.76
N ASP A 128 10.39 2.51 -6.33
CA ASP A 128 11.23 2.80 -7.50
C ASP A 128 10.38 3.26 -8.70
N PHE A 129 9.25 2.58 -8.96
CA PHE A 129 8.30 2.99 -9.99
C PHE A 129 7.78 4.41 -9.75
N VAL A 130 7.34 4.70 -8.54
CA VAL A 130 6.75 6.01 -8.19
C VAL A 130 7.78 7.12 -8.28
N VAL A 131 8.99 6.92 -7.74
CA VAL A 131 10.10 7.88 -7.80
C VAL A 131 10.57 8.09 -9.24
N GLY A 132 10.58 7.06 -10.07
CA GLY A 132 10.91 7.15 -11.49
C GLY A 132 9.99 8.09 -12.30
N HIS A 133 8.79 8.40 -11.77
CA HIS A 133 7.85 9.36 -12.38
C HIS A 133 7.93 10.77 -11.78
N GLN A 134 8.85 11.03 -10.83
CA GLN A 134 8.99 12.37 -10.28
C GLN A 134 9.54 13.35 -11.31
N THR A 135 8.82 14.43 -11.55
CA THR A 135 9.18 15.48 -12.52
C THR A 135 10.37 16.30 -12.06
N ALA A 136 10.97 17.08 -12.97
CA ALA A 136 12.04 18.02 -12.64
C ALA A 136 11.60 19.09 -11.61
N SER A 137 10.32 19.45 -11.55
CA SER A 137 9.76 20.37 -10.55
C SER A 137 9.47 19.71 -9.19
N GLY A 138 9.70 18.41 -9.02
CA GLY A 138 9.48 17.70 -7.76
C GLY A 138 8.12 16.99 -7.62
N HIS A 139 7.14 17.32 -8.47
CA HIS A 139 5.84 16.66 -8.46
C HIS A 139 5.89 15.21 -8.93
N ILE A 140 5.00 14.39 -8.41
CA ILE A 140 4.71 13.05 -8.94
C ILE A 140 3.31 13.10 -9.53
N PRO A 141 3.13 12.79 -10.83
CA PRO A 141 1.82 12.79 -11.48
C PRO A 141 0.85 11.86 -10.77
N TRP A 142 -0.43 12.25 -10.67
CA TRP A 142 -1.43 11.42 -10.01
C TRP A 142 -1.59 10.05 -10.65
N ALA A 143 -1.64 9.99 -11.98
CA ALA A 143 -1.88 8.73 -12.67
C ALA A 143 -1.05 8.60 -13.95
N ILE A 144 -0.91 7.36 -14.40
CA ILE A 144 -0.29 6.98 -15.65
C ILE A 144 -1.36 6.28 -16.50
N HIS A 145 -1.55 6.75 -17.73
CA HIS A 145 -2.45 6.11 -18.70
C HIS A 145 -1.94 4.72 -19.09
N THR A 146 -2.83 3.89 -19.61
CA THR A 146 -2.47 2.57 -20.19
C THR A 146 -1.45 2.65 -21.31
N SER A 147 -1.35 3.81 -21.99
CA SER A 147 -0.31 4.11 -22.98
C SER A 147 1.08 4.37 -22.38
N GLY A 148 1.21 4.44 -21.06
CA GLY A 148 2.44 4.85 -20.37
C GLY A 148 2.60 6.37 -20.22
N THR A 149 1.65 7.18 -20.71
CA THR A 149 1.71 8.65 -20.61
C THR A 149 1.27 9.10 -19.21
N ALA A 150 2.14 9.85 -18.52
CA ALA A 150 1.80 10.45 -17.24
C ALA A 150 0.75 11.57 -17.41
N TRP A 151 -0.15 11.70 -16.44
CA TRP A 151 -1.08 12.82 -16.37
C TRP A 151 -0.33 14.12 -16.06
N SER A 152 -0.89 15.24 -16.53
CA SER A 152 -0.22 16.54 -16.46
C SER A 152 -0.32 17.23 -15.10
N TYR A 153 -0.96 16.64 -14.11
CA TYR A 153 -1.16 17.23 -12.79
C TYR A 153 -0.92 16.21 -11.65
N SER A 154 -0.66 16.76 -10.47
CA SER A 154 -0.52 16.05 -9.20
C SER A 154 -1.59 16.51 -8.23
N LEU A 155 -1.94 15.66 -7.27
CA LEU A 155 -2.85 15.99 -6.19
C LEU A 155 -2.05 16.24 -4.90
N VAL A 156 -2.41 17.27 -4.13
CA VAL A 156 -1.80 17.53 -2.82
C VAL A 156 -1.97 16.32 -1.88
N THR A 157 -3.16 15.73 -1.86
CA THR A 157 -3.46 14.52 -1.08
C THR A 157 -2.59 13.34 -1.51
N GLY A 158 -2.44 13.11 -2.83
CA GLY A 158 -1.57 12.08 -3.37
C GLY A 158 -0.09 12.33 -3.03
N SER A 159 0.39 13.56 -3.21
CA SER A 159 1.77 13.94 -2.88
C SER A 159 2.09 13.76 -1.40
N SER A 160 1.17 14.15 -0.50
CA SER A 160 1.33 13.97 0.94
C SER A 160 1.40 12.48 1.33
N SER A 161 0.54 11.66 0.74
CA SER A 161 0.53 10.22 0.98
C SER A 161 1.76 9.52 0.40
N ILE A 162 2.22 9.90 -0.82
CA ILE A 162 3.46 9.38 -1.40
C ILE A 162 4.65 9.76 -0.52
N TYR A 163 4.71 11.00 -0.01
CA TYR A 163 5.74 11.42 0.93
C TYR A 163 5.79 10.51 2.17
N HIS A 164 4.62 10.26 2.78
CA HIS A 164 4.53 9.35 3.93
C HIS A 164 4.97 7.92 3.57
N SER A 165 4.55 7.42 2.42
CA SER A 165 4.91 6.08 1.93
C SER A 165 6.43 5.94 1.69
N LEU A 166 7.08 6.98 1.15
CA LEU A 166 8.54 7.03 1.03
C LEU A 166 9.22 6.99 2.41
N ARG A 167 8.69 7.71 3.41
CA ARG A 167 9.21 7.64 4.79
C ARG A 167 9.09 6.25 5.40
N CYS A 168 7.97 5.55 5.15
CA CYS A 168 7.79 4.16 5.57
C CYS A 168 8.78 3.22 4.86
N GLY A 169 8.94 3.37 3.54
CA GLY A 169 9.91 2.59 2.75
C GLY A 169 11.35 2.81 3.21
N LEU A 170 11.73 4.05 3.54
CA LEU A 170 13.05 4.38 4.10
C LEU A 170 13.25 3.74 5.49
N ALA A 171 12.19 3.69 6.31
CA ALA A 171 12.25 3.02 7.61
C ALA A 171 12.46 1.50 7.45
N ILE A 172 11.77 0.87 6.47
CA ILE A 172 12.01 -0.55 6.12
C ILE A 172 13.45 -0.75 5.65
N ALA A 173 13.93 0.09 4.72
CA ALA A 173 15.29 0.00 4.18
C ALA A 173 16.35 0.09 5.30
N LEU A 174 16.21 1.08 6.18
CA LEU A 174 17.09 1.26 7.35
C LEU A 174 17.09 0.01 8.26
N HIS A 175 15.90 -0.53 8.55
CA HIS A 175 15.74 -1.73 9.36
C HIS A 175 16.43 -2.96 8.73
N LEU A 176 16.35 -3.06 7.39
CA LEU A 176 16.97 -4.16 6.63
C LEU A 176 18.47 -3.92 6.31
N GLY A 177 19.05 -2.78 6.75
CA GLY A 177 20.44 -2.43 6.50
C GLY A 177 20.75 -2.11 5.04
N THR A 178 19.80 -1.51 4.31
CA THR A 178 19.97 -1.07 2.93
C THR A 178 19.76 0.43 2.79
N ASP A 179 20.43 1.05 1.81
CA ASP A 179 20.29 2.49 1.53
C ASP A 179 19.41 2.72 0.29
N GLN A 180 18.61 3.79 0.35
CA GLN A 180 17.74 4.20 -0.77
C GLN A 180 17.82 5.74 -0.94
N PRO A 181 18.98 6.28 -1.37
CA PRO A 181 19.19 7.72 -1.45
C PRO A 181 18.24 8.42 -2.42
N GLU A 182 17.84 7.77 -3.50
CA GLU A 182 16.89 8.33 -4.47
C GLU A 182 15.51 8.59 -3.83
N TRP A 183 15.09 7.73 -2.89
CA TRP A 183 13.83 7.93 -2.18
C TRP A 183 13.92 9.08 -1.18
N GLU A 184 15.07 9.27 -0.53
CA GLU A 184 15.32 10.44 0.35
C GLU A 184 15.24 11.74 -0.45
N PHE A 185 15.92 11.80 -1.60
CA PHE A 185 15.87 12.97 -2.48
C PHE A 185 14.45 13.22 -2.98
N ALA A 186 13.73 12.17 -3.37
CA ALA A 186 12.35 12.31 -3.83
C ALA A 186 11.43 12.82 -2.72
N ALA A 187 11.57 12.31 -1.50
CA ALA A 187 10.80 12.77 -0.34
C ALA A 187 11.08 14.25 0.00
N VAL A 188 12.36 14.66 0.01
CA VAL A 188 12.75 16.07 0.23
C VAL A 188 12.13 16.97 -0.85
N ARG A 189 12.16 16.57 -2.11
CA ARG A 189 11.58 17.37 -3.21
C ARG A 189 10.07 17.48 -3.08
N LEU A 190 9.36 16.41 -2.66
CA LEU A 190 7.92 16.46 -2.40
C LEU A 190 7.55 17.36 -1.22
N SER A 191 8.38 17.39 -0.17
CA SER A 191 8.11 18.21 1.03
C SER A 191 8.30 19.71 0.81
N ASN A 192 8.94 20.12 -0.29
CA ASN A 192 9.22 21.52 -0.62
C ASN A 192 8.25 22.09 -1.66
N LEU A 193 7.18 21.36 -2.00
CA LEU A 193 6.12 21.80 -2.90
C LEU A 193 5.02 22.52 -2.12
#